data_f91a0154e14ec9f0f4ae33d16e029da3
#
_entry.id   f91a0154e14ec9f0f4ae33d16e029da3
#
_cell.length_a   1.000
_cell.length_b   1.000
_cell.length_c   1.000
_cell.angle_alpha   90.00
_cell.angle_beta   90.00
_cell.angle_gamma   90.00
#
_symmetry.space_group_name_H-M   'P 1'
#
loop_
_entity.id
_entity.type
_entity.pdbx_description
1 polymer ?
#
loop_
_entity_poly.entity_id
_entity_poly.type
_entity_poly.pdbx_seq_one_letter_code
_entity_poly.pdbx_strand_id
1 'polypeptide(L)'
;MLEVAGCTSKPEKQVVICSKDFTEQAILAEILAQHIEAKTDIKVEREQNLGGSLCHQSLTAGKIDLYVEYTGTAYANLLKQKPISDPKKVLDYLKQEYPKQFKAEWTQPLGFNNSFAIIVRGDDAKKLNLQTLSQLGKASPNLRAGFGPEFNEREDGFPGLAKTYGIKFREQPKELLLGLLYQALQQKEVDVIAGNTTDGLIQSLGLVVLKDDKNYFPPYEAVPVVRSQILEKYPELRPVLAELGGKISEEDMRQLNYQVDKKQQEAGQVAQEFLQQKLGESKPVSPPK
;
A
#
# COMPACT_ATOMS: atom_id res chain seq x y z
N MET A 1 26.73 -49.67 -25.83
CA MET A 1 26.00 -48.40 -26.04
C MET A 1 25.38 -48.00 -24.72
N LEU A 2 25.90 -47.01 -24.04
CA LEU A 2 25.28 -46.45 -22.84
C LEU A 2 24.34 -45.33 -23.31
N GLU A 3 23.02 -45.52 -23.10
CA GLU A 3 22.05 -44.44 -23.23
C GLU A 3 22.21 -43.49 -22.03
N VAL A 4 22.68 -42.28 -22.29
CA VAL A 4 22.66 -41.15 -21.33
C VAL A 4 21.24 -40.59 -21.35
N ALA A 5 20.42 -41.02 -20.37
CA ALA A 5 19.14 -40.39 -20.10
C ALA A 5 19.41 -38.91 -19.65
N GLY A 6 19.29 -37.97 -20.56
CA GLY A 6 19.32 -36.57 -20.27
C GLY A 6 18.07 -36.20 -19.46
N CYS A 7 18.20 -35.99 -18.15
CA CYS A 7 17.17 -35.30 -17.36
C CYS A 7 17.06 -33.84 -17.85
N THR A 8 16.15 -33.58 -18.78
CA THR A 8 15.70 -32.22 -19.06
C THR A 8 14.84 -31.78 -17.89
N SER A 9 15.42 -31.07 -16.91
CA SER A 9 14.64 -30.39 -15.90
C SER A 9 13.73 -29.37 -16.60
N LYS A 10 12.41 -29.44 -16.32
CA LYS A 10 11.48 -28.40 -16.77
C LYS A 10 12.02 -27.03 -16.30
N PRO A 11 11.98 -25.99 -17.15
CA PRO A 11 12.37 -24.67 -16.71
C PRO A 11 11.54 -24.29 -15.49
N GLU A 12 12.23 -23.85 -14.45
CA GLU A 12 11.61 -23.45 -13.19
C GLU A 12 10.67 -22.26 -13.43
N LYS A 13 9.42 -22.36 -12.97
CA LYS A 13 8.48 -21.27 -13.06
C LYS A 13 8.84 -20.23 -11.99
N GLN A 14 8.94 -18.97 -12.40
CA GLN A 14 9.33 -17.89 -11.51
C GLN A 14 8.56 -16.62 -11.84
N VAL A 15 8.21 -15.86 -10.80
CA VAL A 15 7.67 -14.49 -10.88
C VAL A 15 8.37 -13.60 -9.88
N VAL A 16 8.44 -12.30 -10.16
CA VAL A 16 9.06 -11.29 -9.30
C VAL A 16 7.98 -10.37 -8.75
N ILE A 17 7.87 -10.29 -7.43
CA ILE A 17 6.95 -9.37 -6.72
C ILE A 17 7.73 -8.18 -6.19
N CYS A 18 7.19 -6.97 -6.39
CA CYS A 18 7.73 -5.74 -5.82
C CYS A 18 6.94 -5.29 -4.59
N SER A 19 7.64 -4.77 -3.57
CA SER A 19 7.05 -3.97 -2.51
C SER A 19 7.54 -2.52 -2.55
N LYS A 20 6.65 -1.57 -2.25
CA LYS A 20 7.05 -0.18 -1.98
C LYS A 20 7.76 -0.10 -0.62
N ASP A 21 8.31 1.08 -0.29
CA ASP A 21 9.19 1.34 0.85
C ASP A 21 8.47 1.62 2.18
N PHE A 22 7.36 0.95 2.45
CA PHE A 22 6.64 1.05 3.72
C PHE A 22 6.04 -0.29 4.16
N THR A 23 5.82 -0.44 5.46
CA THR A 23 5.46 -1.68 6.15
C THR A 23 4.32 -2.45 5.51
N GLU A 24 3.20 -1.79 5.22
CA GLU A 24 2.03 -2.43 4.61
C GLU A 24 2.38 -3.12 3.29
N GLN A 25 3.17 -2.48 2.46
CA GLN A 25 3.57 -3.04 1.17
C GLN A 25 4.49 -4.26 1.30
N ALA A 26 5.38 -4.26 2.29
CA ALA A 26 6.21 -5.43 2.59
C ALA A 26 5.35 -6.62 3.04
N ILE A 27 4.35 -6.39 3.89
CA ILE A 27 3.40 -7.42 4.34
C ILE A 27 2.57 -7.93 3.16
N LEU A 28 2.02 -7.04 2.33
CA LEU A 28 1.20 -7.42 1.17
C LEU A 28 1.99 -8.20 0.13
N ALA A 29 3.24 -7.82 -0.12
CA ALA A 29 4.13 -8.56 -1.02
C ALA A 29 4.39 -9.98 -0.48
N GLU A 30 4.60 -10.14 0.84
CA GLU A 30 4.78 -11.45 1.46
C GLU A 30 3.48 -12.28 1.46
N ILE A 31 2.30 -11.68 1.69
CA ILE A 31 1.02 -12.37 1.56
C ILE A 31 0.84 -12.93 0.15
N LEU A 32 1.07 -12.10 -0.89
CA LEU A 32 0.98 -12.56 -2.29
C LEU A 32 1.99 -13.65 -2.60
N ALA A 33 3.25 -13.45 -2.18
CA ALA A 33 4.33 -14.39 -2.48
C ALA A 33 4.07 -15.77 -1.85
N GLN A 34 3.79 -15.79 -0.54
CA GLN A 34 3.56 -17.04 0.18
C GLN A 34 2.29 -17.75 -0.29
N HIS A 35 1.22 -16.99 -0.63
CA HIS A 35 0.00 -17.57 -1.17
C HIS A 35 0.23 -18.22 -2.55
N ILE A 36 0.97 -17.57 -3.45
CA ILE A 36 1.35 -18.14 -4.76
C ILE A 36 2.19 -19.39 -4.56
N GLU A 37 3.21 -19.35 -3.70
CA GLU A 37 4.09 -20.50 -3.42
C GLU A 37 3.35 -21.67 -2.75
N ALA A 38 2.31 -21.41 -1.94
CA ALA A 38 1.50 -22.42 -1.30
C ALA A 38 0.53 -23.12 -2.28
N LYS A 39 0.08 -22.44 -3.33
CA LYS A 39 -0.97 -22.91 -4.26
C LYS A 39 -0.43 -23.38 -5.61
N THR A 40 0.83 -23.10 -5.93
CA THR A 40 1.42 -23.37 -7.24
C THR A 40 2.86 -23.90 -7.10
N ASP A 41 3.44 -24.32 -8.22
CA ASP A 41 4.88 -24.65 -8.35
C ASP A 41 5.72 -23.42 -8.81
N ILE A 42 5.16 -22.21 -8.72
CA ILE A 42 5.83 -20.97 -9.11
C ILE A 42 6.66 -20.47 -7.93
N LYS A 43 7.95 -20.28 -8.15
CA LYS A 43 8.83 -19.58 -7.20
C LYS A 43 8.63 -18.07 -7.28
N VAL A 44 8.68 -17.42 -6.14
CA VAL A 44 8.50 -15.97 -6.05
C VAL A 44 9.76 -15.29 -5.56
N GLU A 45 10.34 -14.45 -6.39
CA GLU A 45 11.40 -13.53 -6.03
C GLU A 45 10.79 -12.23 -5.47
N ARG A 46 11.41 -11.67 -4.42
CA ARG A 46 10.93 -10.48 -3.71
C ARG A 46 11.87 -9.31 -3.96
N GLU A 47 11.43 -8.34 -4.74
CA GLU A 47 12.10 -7.05 -4.92
C GLU A 47 11.51 -6.05 -3.94
N GLN A 48 12.28 -5.63 -2.92
CA GLN A 48 11.74 -4.88 -1.78
C GLN A 48 12.20 -3.43 -1.75
N ASN A 49 11.39 -2.58 -1.08
CA ASN A 49 11.72 -1.19 -0.72
C ASN A 49 11.95 -0.25 -1.91
N LEU A 50 11.15 -0.39 -2.96
CA LEU A 50 11.17 0.54 -4.08
C LEU A 50 10.24 1.73 -3.82
N GLY A 51 10.80 2.88 -3.45
CA GLY A 51 10.04 4.09 -3.14
C GLY A 51 9.26 4.68 -4.31
N GLY A 52 8.23 5.42 -4.00
CA GLY A 52 7.45 6.19 -4.97
C GLY A 52 6.77 5.35 -6.05
N SER A 53 6.99 5.69 -7.30
CA SER A 53 6.46 4.98 -8.48
C SER A 53 7.39 3.92 -9.05
N LEU A 54 8.48 3.55 -8.37
CA LEU A 54 9.49 2.63 -8.91
C LEU A 54 8.97 1.23 -9.18
N CYS A 55 8.06 0.68 -8.33
CA CYS A 55 7.41 -0.60 -8.63
C CYS A 55 6.61 -0.53 -9.94
N HIS A 56 5.85 0.56 -10.17
CA HIS A 56 5.12 0.75 -11.42
C HIS A 56 6.05 0.85 -12.63
N GLN A 57 7.14 1.63 -12.52
CA GLN A 57 8.15 1.76 -13.58
C GLN A 57 8.82 0.41 -13.87
N SER A 58 9.14 -0.37 -12.83
CA SER A 58 9.74 -1.69 -12.96
C SER A 58 8.77 -2.70 -13.59
N LEU A 59 7.47 -2.63 -13.27
CA LEU A 59 6.42 -3.44 -13.90
C LEU A 59 6.34 -3.15 -15.40
N THR A 60 6.26 -1.87 -15.78
CA THR A 60 6.14 -1.45 -17.19
C THR A 60 7.40 -1.75 -17.99
N ALA A 61 8.57 -1.71 -17.35
CA ALA A 61 9.86 -2.11 -17.92
C ALA A 61 10.06 -3.64 -17.99
N GLY A 62 9.14 -4.44 -17.43
CA GLY A 62 9.25 -5.89 -17.40
C GLY A 62 10.29 -6.46 -16.43
N LYS A 63 10.76 -5.66 -15.47
CA LYS A 63 11.74 -6.07 -14.44
C LYS A 63 11.08 -6.80 -13.27
N ILE A 64 9.81 -6.51 -13.00
CA ILE A 64 8.98 -7.23 -12.04
C ILE A 64 7.70 -7.69 -12.72
N ASP A 65 6.97 -8.61 -12.10
CA ASP A 65 5.79 -9.23 -12.68
C ASP A 65 4.48 -8.78 -12.03
N LEU A 66 4.51 -8.48 -10.75
CA LEU A 66 3.33 -7.99 -10.01
C LEU A 66 3.72 -7.19 -8.76
N TYR A 67 2.80 -6.38 -8.30
CA TYR A 67 2.86 -5.64 -7.03
C TYR A 67 1.46 -5.21 -6.60
N VAL A 68 1.29 -4.76 -5.35
CA VAL A 68 0.03 -4.14 -4.91
C VAL A 68 0.08 -2.64 -5.17
N GLU A 69 -0.95 -2.14 -5.86
CA GLU A 69 -1.13 -0.71 -6.08
C GLU A 69 -2.47 -0.25 -5.51
N TYR A 70 -2.56 1.04 -5.23
CA TYR A 70 -3.80 1.66 -4.73
C TYR A 70 -4.53 2.37 -5.86
N THR A 71 -5.85 2.16 -5.94
CA THR A 71 -6.67 2.66 -7.05
C THR A 71 -6.55 4.17 -7.23
N GLY A 72 -6.59 4.97 -6.15
CA GLY A 72 -6.43 6.42 -6.21
C GLY A 72 -5.06 6.85 -6.70
N THR A 73 -4.00 6.17 -6.26
CA THR A 73 -2.63 6.46 -6.73
C THR A 73 -2.50 6.23 -8.24
N ALA A 74 -2.99 5.09 -8.71
CA ALA A 74 -2.94 4.80 -10.15
C ALA A 74 -3.77 5.78 -10.96
N TYR A 75 -4.97 6.08 -10.50
CA TYR A 75 -5.91 6.95 -11.20
C TYR A 75 -5.41 8.40 -11.25
N ALA A 76 -5.11 9.00 -10.09
CA ALA A 76 -4.77 10.41 -10.00
C ALA A 76 -3.28 10.66 -10.31
N ASN A 77 -2.37 9.83 -9.79
CA ASN A 77 -0.94 10.11 -9.91
C ASN A 77 -0.29 9.48 -11.15
N LEU A 78 -0.61 8.23 -11.50
CA LEU A 78 0.02 7.57 -12.66
C LEU A 78 -0.69 7.93 -13.97
N LEU A 79 -2.03 7.87 -14.01
CA LEU A 79 -2.83 8.20 -15.20
C LEU A 79 -3.23 9.68 -15.30
N LYS A 80 -2.85 10.51 -14.31
CA LYS A 80 -3.12 11.97 -14.29
C LYS A 80 -4.60 12.33 -14.49
N GLN A 81 -5.51 11.51 -13.97
CA GLN A 81 -6.94 11.78 -14.00
C GLN A 81 -7.34 12.67 -12.81
N LYS A 82 -8.37 13.49 -13.00
CA LYS A 82 -8.94 14.25 -11.89
C LYS A 82 -9.58 13.30 -10.87
N PRO A 83 -9.24 13.39 -9.57
CA PRO A 83 -9.79 12.52 -8.55
C PRO A 83 -11.32 12.50 -8.54
N ILE A 84 -11.89 11.32 -8.37
CA ILE A 84 -13.33 11.08 -8.16
C ILE A 84 -13.53 10.19 -6.95
N SER A 85 -14.67 10.32 -6.28
CA SER A 85 -14.97 9.59 -5.03
C SER A 85 -15.68 8.24 -5.21
N ASP A 86 -16.03 7.85 -6.44
CA ASP A 86 -16.71 6.59 -6.72
C ASP A 86 -15.68 5.46 -6.96
N PRO A 87 -15.49 4.52 -5.99
CA PRO A 87 -14.46 3.49 -6.10
C PRO A 87 -14.69 2.55 -7.29
N LYS A 88 -15.95 2.24 -7.58
CA LYS A 88 -16.27 1.36 -8.70
C LYS A 88 -15.87 1.99 -10.03
N LYS A 89 -16.17 3.27 -10.25
CA LYS A 89 -15.78 3.97 -11.49
C LYS A 89 -14.26 4.08 -11.62
N VAL A 90 -13.55 4.31 -10.52
CA VAL A 90 -12.08 4.35 -10.51
C VAL A 90 -11.53 2.99 -10.93
N LEU A 91 -11.96 1.90 -10.30
CA LEU A 91 -11.48 0.56 -10.60
C LEU A 91 -11.84 0.11 -12.03
N ASP A 92 -13.07 0.37 -12.49
CA ASP A 92 -13.51 0.04 -13.86
C ASP A 92 -12.65 0.76 -14.90
N TYR A 93 -12.34 2.04 -14.67
CA TYR A 93 -11.44 2.82 -15.53
C TYR A 93 -10.02 2.24 -15.57
N LEU A 94 -9.47 1.88 -14.41
CA LEU A 94 -8.14 1.27 -14.32
C LEU A 94 -8.09 -0.08 -15.05
N LYS A 95 -9.10 -0.93 -14.86
CA LYS A 95 -9.21 -2.22 -15.57
C LYS A 95 -9.28 -2.06 -17.08
N GLN A 96 -9.85 -0.96 -17.57
CA GLN A 96 -9.94 -0.68 -19.00
C GLN A 96 -8.65 -0.10 -19.57
N GLU A 97 -7.98 0.81 -18.85
CA GLU A 97 -6.87 1.59 -19.40
C GLU A 97 -5.50 0.95 -19.19
N TYR A 98 -5.29 0.24 -18.06
CA TYR A 98 -3.98 -0.36 -17.75
C TYR A 98 -3.53 -1.41 -18.78
N PRO A 99 -4.39 -2.33 -19.26
CA PRO A 99 -3.98 -3.28 -20.30
C PRO A 99 -3.53 -2.60 -21.61
N LYS A 100 -4.16 -1.47 -21.96
CA LYS A 100 -3.83 -0.71 -23.17
C LYS A 100 -2.51 0.03 -23.05
N GLN A 101 -2.32 0.75 -21.93
CA GLN A 101 -1.20 1.65 -21.75
C GLN A 101 0.05 0.96 -21.18
N PHE A 102 -0.14 0.01 -20.27
CA PHE A 102 0.94 -0.59 -19.50
C PHE A 102 1.06 -2.11 -19.65
N LYS A 103 0.17 -2.76 -20.42
CA LYS A 103 0.12 -4.22 -20.56
C LYS A 103 0.08 -4.94 -19.21
N ALA A 104 -0.71 -4.39 -18.28
CA ALA A 104 -0.91 -4.88 -16.94
C ALA A 104 -2.40 -4.92 -16.59
N GLU A 105 -2.79 -5.85 -15.75
CA GLU A 105 -4.18 -6.09 -15.36
C GLU A 105 -4.37 -5.86 -13.86
N TRP A 106 -5.48 -5.23 -13.51
CA TRP A 106 -5.96 -5.08 -12.14
C TRP A 106 -6.82 -6.29 -11.78
N THR A 107 -6.46 -6.98 -10.72
CA THR A 107 -7.21 -8.14 -10.24
C THR A 107 -8.41 -7.72 -9.38
N GLN A 108 -8.75 -8.48 -8.34
CA GLN A 108 -9.78 -8.09 -7.39
C GLN A 108 -9.17 -7.30 -6.23
N PRO A 109 -9.87 -6.26 -5.69
CA PRO A 109 -9.46 -5.58 -4.47
C PRO A 109 -9.31 -6.55 -3.30
N LEU A 110 -8.26 -6.37 -2.51
CA LEU A 110 -7.95 -7.21 -1.36
C LEU A 110 -8.99 -7.09 -0.23
N GLY A 111 -9.74 -5.96 -0.17
CA GLY A 111 -10.87 -5.78 0.74
C GLY A 111 -10.74 -4.58 1.67
N PHE A 112 -9.70 -3.77 1.54
CA PHE A 112 -9.51 -2.58 2.36
C PHE A 112 -9.14 -1.36 1.51
N ASN A 113 -9.36 -0.19 2.12
CA ASN A 113 -8.99 1.11 1.58
C ASN A 113 -7.90 1.71 2.48
N ASN A 114 -6.81 2.18 1.88
CA ASN A 114 -5.74 2.85 2.60
C ASN A 114 -5.57 4.28 2.08
N SER A 115 -6.41 5.18 2.59
CA SER A 115 -6.34 6.61 2.26
C SER A 115 -5.23 7.31 3.04
N PHE A 116 -4.80 8.46 2.53
CA PHE A 116 -4.06 9.40 3.36
C PHE A 116 -4.85 9.81 4.59
N ALA A 117 -4.16 9.91 5.72
CA ALA A 117 -4.70 10.32 7.00
C ALA A 117 -3.94 11.53 7.53
N ILE A 118 -4.64 12.60 7.86
CA ILE A 118 -4.04 13.75 8.56
C ILE A 118 -4.20 13.51 10.04
N ILE A 119 -3.06 13.45 10.73
CA ILE A 119 -2.94 12.90 12.06
C ILE A 119 -2.37 13.95 13.02
N VAL A 120 -2.96 14.05 14.21
CA VAL A 120 -2.53 14.91 15.30
C VAL A 120 -2.45 14.13 16.61
N ARG A 121 -1.72 14.64 17.61
CA ARG A 121 -1.73 14.08 18.97
C ARG A 121 -3.13 14.20 19.60
N GLY A 122 -3.58 13.17 20.32
CA GLY A 122 -4.90 13.15 20.95
C GLY A 122 -5.13 14.30 21.92
N ASP A 123 -4.12 14.70 22.71
CA ASP A 123 -4.21 15.81 23.63
C ASP A 123 -4.33 17.16 22.93
N ASP A 124 -3.63 17.33 21.81
CA ASP A 124 -3.74 18.55 21.01
C ASP A 124 -5.09 18.62 20.28
N ALA A 125 -5.60 17.48 19.80
CA ALA A 125 -6.94 17.40 19.23
C ALA A 125 -8.01 17.87 20.22
N LYS A 126 -7.93 17.43 21.47
CA LYS A 126 -8.83 17.86 22.56
C LYS A 126 -8.65 19.36 22.87
N LYS A 127 -7.41 19.79 23.11
CA LYS A 127 -7.09 21.17 23.49
C LYS A 127 -7.53 22.19 22.44
N LEU A 128 -7.36 21.87 21.15
CA LEU A 128 -7.67 22.75 20.02
C LEU A 128 -9.05 22.47 19.40
N ASN A 129 -9.81 21.50 19.95
CA ASN A 129 -11.08 21.03 19.41
C ASN A 129 -11.00 20.64 17.91
N LEU A 130 -9.96 19.87 17.55
CA LEU A 130 -9.70 19.42 16.19
C LEU A 130 -10.34 18.05 15.96
N GLN A 131 -11.31 17.96 15.09
CA GLN A 131 -11.98 16.71 14.68
C GLN A 131 -12.01 16.55 13.15
N THR A 132 -11.93 17.65 12.41
CA THR A 132 -12.08 17.66 10.95
C THR A 132 -10.97 18.45 10.27
N LEU A 133 -10.78 18.20 8.98
CA LEU A 133 -9.83 18.96 8.15
C LEU A 133 -10.25 20.42 7.97
N SER A 134 -11.56 20.71 7.96
CA SER A 134 -12.05 22.11 7.96
C SER A 134 -11.65 22.87 9.24
N GLN A 135 -11.62 22.19 10.39
CA GLN A 135 -11.15 22.81 11.64
C GLN A 135 -9.62 22.99 11.62
N LEU A 136 -8.89 22.03 11.06
CA LEU A 136 -7.43 22.16 10.85
C LEU A 136 -7.12 23.39 9.98
N GLY A 137 -7.87 23.63 8.91
CA GLY A 137 -7.67 24.81 8.06
C GLY A 137 -7.64 26.12 8.86
N LYS A 138 -8.53 26.26 9.86
CA LYS A 138 -8.60 27.45 10.75
C LYS A 138 -7.44 27.49 11.75
N ALA A 139 -7.01 26.35 12.28
CA ALA A 139 -5.98 26.25 13.31
C ALA A 139 -4.55 26.26 12.74
N SER A 140 -4.39 25.87 11.47
CA SER A 140 -3.11 25.63 10.82
C SER A 140 -2.08 26.76 10.89
N PRO A 141 -2.45 28.09 10.92
CA PRO A 141 -1.45 29.15 11.04
C PRO A 141 -0.58 29.09 12.30
N ASN A 142 -1.01 28.37 13.33
CA ASN A 142 -0.29 28.20 14.57
C ASN A 142 0.39 26.83 14.72
N LEU A 143 0.29 25.96 13.70
CA LEU A 143 0.75 24.59 13.74
C LEU A 143 1.92 24.37 12.77
N ARG A 144 2.78 23.41 13.12
CA ARG A 144 3.88 22.91 12.29
C ARG A 144 3.49 21.55 11.73
N ALA A 145 3.79 21.32 10.46
CA ALA A 145 3.52 20.04 9.81
C ALA A 145 4.80 19.31 9.41
N GLY A 146 4.71 17.98 9.34
CA GLY A 146 5.72 17.11 8.76
C GLY A 146 5.06 16.11 7.81
N PHE A 147 5.56 16.02 6.58
CA PHE A 147 5.00 15.15 5.54
C PHE A 147 6.08 14.39 4.80
N GLY A 148 5.71 13.23 4.26
CA GLY A 148 6.58 12.50 3.34
C GLY A 148 6.69 13.21 1.99
N PRO A 149 7.78 12.95 1.21
CA PRO A 149 8.03 13.59 -0.08
C PRO A 149 6.83 13.47 -1.04
N GLU A 150 6.30 12.27 -1.21
CA GLU A 150 5.16 12.04 -2.11
C GLU A 150 3.93 12.88 -1.74
N PHE A 151 3.60 12.96 -0.43
CA PHE A 151 2.44 13.75 0.00
C PHE A 151 2.63 15.24 -0.25
N ASN A 152 3.87 15.74 -0.15
CA ASN A 152 4.20 17.13 -0.46
C ASN A 152 4.04 17.46 -1.96
N GLU A 153 4.32 16.51 -2.85
CA GLU A 153 4.41 16.77 -4.29
C GLU A 153 3.14 16.44 -5.07
N ARG A 154 2.36 15.45 -4.61
CA ARG A 154 1.19 14.96 -5.36
C ARG A 154 0.03 15.96 -5.34
N GLU A 155 -0.68 16.07 -6.45
CA GLU A 155 -1.89 16.90 -6.53
C GLU A 155 -3.01 16.43 -5.59
N ASP A 156 -3.13 15.11 -5.38
CA ASP A 156 -4.04 14.49 -4.41
C ASP A 156 -3.45 14.43 -2.98
N GLY A 157 -2.27 15.01 -2.78
CA GLY A 157 -1.60 15.21 -1.50
C GLY A 157 -1.81 16.59 -0.91
N PHE A 158 -0.73 17.17 -0.31
CA PHE A 158 -0.79 18.45 0.41
C PHE A 158 -1.20 19.64 -0.45
N PRO A 159 -0.71 19.85 -1.69
CA PRO A 159 -1.09 21.02 -2.50
C PRO A 159 -2.60 21.14 -2.73
N GLY A 160 -3.25 20.07 -3.11
CA GLY A 160 -4.70 20.03 -3.30
C GLY A 160 -5.47 20.10 -1.98
N LEU A 161 -5.00 19.41 -0.93
CA LEU A 161 -5.58 19.45 0.41
C LEU A 161 -5.56 20.89 0.97
N ALA A 162 -4.42 21.55 0.88
CA ALA A 162 -4.26 22.93 1.35
C ALA A 162 -5.23 23.89 0.65
N LYS A 163 -5.38 23.76 -0.67
CA LYS A 163 -6.33 24.54 -1.46
C LYS A 163 -7.78 24.26 -1.04
N THR A 164 -8.15 22.99 -0.83
CA THR A 164 -9.53 22.57 -0.54
C THR A 164 -9.98 23.02 0.85
N TYR A 165 -9.09 22.95 1.84
CA TYR A 165 -9.40 23.24 3.24
C TYR A 165 -8.89 24.58 3.74
N GLY A 166 -8.18 25.34 2.89
CA GLY A 166 -7.56 26.61 3.27
C GLY A 166 -6.45 26.44 4.31
N ILE A 167 -5.73 25.30 4.28
CA ILE A 167 -4.65 25.02 5.21
C ILE A 167 -3.44 25.87 4.87
N LYS A 168 -2.90 26.55 5.91
CA LYS A 168 -1.74 27.39 5.76
C LYS A 168 -0.92 27.33 7.05
N PHE A 169 0.02 26.41 7.10
CA PHE A 169 0.84 26.17 8.29
C PHE A 169 1.73 27.38 8.61
N ARG A 170 2.18 27.44 9.87
CA ARG A 170 3.07 28.49 10.40
C ARG A 170 4.35 28.65 9.57
N GLU A 171 4.86 27.55 9.07
CA GLU A 171 6.06 27.45 8.23
C GLU A 171 5.83 26.38 7.16
N GLN A 172 6.72 26.29 6.18
CA GLN A 172 6.66 25.20 5.20
C GLN A 172 6.73 23.84 5.92
N PRO A 173 5.89 22.87 5.55
CA PRO A 173 5.94 21.54 6.14
C PRO A 173 7.36 20.95 6.05
N LYS A 174 7.85 20.35 7.13
CA LYS A 174 9.11 19.63 7.14
C LYS A 174 8.96 18.38 6.27
N GLU A 175 9.90 18.15 5.37
CA GLU A 175 9.99 16.90 4.66
C GLU A 175 10.73 15.87 5.51
N LEU A 176 10.08 14.73 5.76
CA LEU A 176 10.58 13.66 6.61
C LEU A 176 10.33 12.32 5.94
N LEU A 177 11.23 11.36 6.17
CA LEU A 177 10.98 9.97 5.78
C LEU A 177 9.76 9.43 6.54
N LEU A 178 8.94 8.59 5.90
CA LEU A 178 7.69 8.08 6.46
C LEU A 178 7.88 7.44 7.85
N GLY A 179 8.95 6.67 8.05
CA GLY A 179 9.27 6.05 9.34
C GLY A 179 9.60 7.04 10.47
N LEU A 180 9.93 8.30 10.17
CA LEU A 180 10.27 9.33 11.17
C LEU A 180 9.10 10.23 11.53
N LEU A 181 8.00 10.23 10.76
CA LEU A 181 6.87 11.13 10.97
C LEU A 181 6.23 10.96 12.36
N TYR A 182 5.98 9.72 12.77
CA TYR A 182 5.38 9.43 14.07
C TYR A 182 6.27 9.82 15.23
N GLN A 183 7.58 9.62 15.10
CA GLN A 183 8.56 10.05 16.10
C GLN A 183 8.60 11.57 16.23
N ALA A 184 8.66 12.30 15.11
CA ALA A 184 8.65 13.77 15.11
C ALA A 184 7.36 14.33 15.73
N LEU A 185 6.20 13.67 15.49
CA LEU A 185 4.93 14.03 16.11
C LEU A 185 4.96 13.82 17.63
N GLN A 186 5.48 12.67 18.11
CA GLN A 186 5.61 12.37 19.53
C GLN A 186 6.58 13.32 20.26
N GLN A 187 7.71 13.62 19.63
CA GLN A 187 8.73 14.54 20.17
C GLN A 187 8.31 16.01 20.09
N LYS A 188 7.12 16.30 19.57
CA LYS A 188 6.58 17.65 19.39
C LYS A 188 7.44 18.52 18.48
N GLU A 189 8.21 17.93 17.58
CA GLU A 189 8.90 18.66 16.52
C GLU A 189 7.93 19.22 15.48
N VAL A 190 6.87 18.44 15.22
CA VAL A 190 5.71 18.82 14.40
C VAL A 190 4.42 18.60 15.17
N ASP A 191 3.33 19.21 14.72
CA ASP A 191 2.02 19.15 15.37
C ASP A 191 1.02 18.37 14.54
N VAL A 192 1.28 18.24 13.24
CA VAL A 192 0.46 17.54 12.25
C VAL A 192 1.35 16.70 11.35
N ILE A 193 0.94 15.47 11.06
CA ILE A 193 1.59 14.64 10.05
C ILE A 193 0.57 14.10 9.05
N ALA A 194 1.04 13.67 7.89
CA ALA A 194 0.29 12.82 6.99
C ALA A 194 0.81 11.38 7.11
N GLY A 195 -0.07 10.47 7.46
CA GLY A 195 0.13 9.03 7.46
C GLY A 195 -0.93 8.35 6.63
N ASN A 196 -1.25 7.11 6.96
CA ASN A 196 -2.25 6.30 6.27
C ASN A 196 -3.33 5.82 7.25
N THR A 197 -4.55 5.59 6.76
CA THR A 197 -5.68 5.14 7.60
C THR A 197 -5.48 3.76 8.21
N THR A 198 -4.59 2.96 7.65
CA THR A 198 -4.22 1.62 8.12
C THR A 198 -2.97 1.58 9.00
N ASP A 199 -2.38 2.73 9.32
CA ASP A 199 -1.16 2.78 10.15
C ASP A 199 -1.42 2.27 11.59
N GLY A 200 -0.74 1.22 11.99
CA GLY A 200 -0.90 0.56 13.29
C GLY A 200 -0.49 1.42 14.49
N LEU A 201 0.33 2.45 14.27
CA LEU A 201 0.80 3.36 15.31
C LEU A 201 -0.27 4.36 15.78
N ILE A 202 -1.31 4.61 14.98
CA ILE A 202 -2.34 5.61 15.31
C ILE A 202 -2.98 5.31 16.67
N GLN A 203 -3.53 4.11 16.82
CA GLN A 203 -4.19 3.70 18.05
C GLN A 203 -3.19 3.55 19.22
N SER A 204 -2.04 2.91 18.97
CA SER A 204 -1.06 2.60 20.03
C SER A 204 -0.41 3.84 20.64
N LEU A 205 -0.38 4.96 19.92
CA LEU A 205 0.18 6.24 20.36
C LEU A 205 -0.89 7.25 20.77
N GLY A 206 -2.16 6.85 20.85
CA GLY A 206 -3.28 7.73 21.21
C GLY A 206 -3.46 8.91 20.26
N LEU A 207 -3.19 8.70 18.99
CA LEU A 207 -3.31 9.73 17.95
C LEU A 207 -4.73 9.82 17.40
N VAL A 208 -5.05 10.91 16.76
CA VAL A 208 -6.35 11.19 16.17
C VAL A 208 -6.20 11.48 14.70
N VAL A 209 -6.93 10.73 13.86
CA VAL A 209 -7.12 11.02 12.44
C VAL A 209 -8.21 12.08 12.30
N LEU A 210 -7.92 13.17 11.64
CA LEU A 210 -8.90 14.21 11.35
C LEU A 210 -9.82 13.78 10.21
N LYS A 211 -11.13 13.92 10.42
CA LYS A 211 -12.13 13.54 9.41
C LYS A 211 -12.02 14.43 8.18
N ASP A 212 -11.97 13.80 7.02
CA ASP A 212 -12.08 14.46 5.71
C ASP A 212 -13.57 14.80 5.44
N ASP A 213 -14.00 15.95 5.96
CA ASP A 213 -15.40 16.40 5.95
C ASP A 213 -15.88 16.98 4.61
N LYS A 214 -14.97 17.12 3.63
CA LYS A 214 -15.30 17.51 2.24
C LYS A 214 -15.05 16.39 1.23
N ASN A 215 -14.68 15.17 1.69
CA ASN A 215 -14.36 14.01 0.84
C ASN A 215 -13.33 14.36 -0.24
N TYR A 216 -12.23 14.97 0.18
CA TYR A 216 -11.14 15.37 -0.71
C TYR A 216 -10.36 14.17 -1.26
N PHE A 217 -10.05 13.20 -0.38
CA PHE A 217 -9.28 12.04 -0.79
C PHE A 217 -10.12 11.08 -1.64
N PRO A 218 -9.59 10.64 -2.80
CA PRO A 218 -10.24 9.59 -3.59
C PRO A 218 -10.14 8.23 -2.86
N PRO A 219 -10.85 7.19 -3.35
CA PRO A 219 -10.68 5.84 -2.84
C PRO A 219 -9.30 5.30 -3.20
N TYR A 220 -8.66 4.61 -2.24
CA TYR A 220 -7.37 3.94 -2.39
C TYR A 220 -7.51 2.45 -2.02
N GLU A 221 -8.32 1.71 -2.76
CA GLU A 221 -8.43 0.26 -2.59
C GLU A 221 -7.11 -0.40 -2.98
N ALA A 222 -6.60 -1.29 -2.13
CA ALA A 222 -5.39 -2.07 -2.40
C ALA A 222 -5.72 -3.23 -3.36
N VAL A 223 -5.04 -3.28 -4.50
CA VAL A 223 -5.31 -4.27 -5.56
C VAL A 223 -4.01 -4.80 -6.15
N PRO A 224 -3.83 -6.13 -6.29
CA PRO A 224 -2.71 -6.68 -7.04
C PRO A 224 -2.79 -6.31 -8.53
N VAL A 225 -1.70 -5.77 -9.05
CA VAL A 225 -1.52 -5.41 -10.46
C VAL A 225 -0.47 -6.34 -11.06
N VAL A 226 -0.81 -7.01 -12.14
CA VAL A 226 -0.01 -8.08 -12.74
C VAL A 226 0.23 -7.80 -14.23
N ARG A 227 1.41 -8.04 -14.73
CA ARG A 227 1.68 -7.98 -16.18
C ARG A 227 0.82 -8.99 -16.93
N SER A 228 0.15 -8.55 -17.99
CA SER A 228 -0.74 -9.42 -18.80
C SER A 228 -0.01 -10.66 -19.31
N GLN A 229 1.24 -10.49 -19.78
CA GLN A 229 2.07 -11.59 -20.28
C GLN A 229 2.31 -12.69 -19.21
N ILE A 230 2.37 -12.32 -17.94
CA ILE A 230 2.55 -13.29 -16.82
C ILE A 230 1.28 -14.09 -16.60
N LEU A 231 0.11 -13.44 -16.67
CA LEU A 231 -1.19 -14.11 -16.57
C LEU A 231 -1.52 -15.00 -17.79
N GLU A 232 -0.91 -14.72 -18.94
CA GLU A 232 -0.96 -15.60 -20.12
C GLU A 232 -0.01 -16.79 -19.96
N LYS A 233 1.22 -16.53 -19.45
CA LYS A 233 2.25 -17.55 -19.25
C LYS A 233 1.91 -18.53 -18.11
N TYR A 234 1.30 -18.01 -17.04
CA TYR A 234 0.92 -18.76 -15.84
C TYR A 234 -0.55 -18.50 -15.50
N PRO A 235 -1.50 -19.07 -16.27
CA PRO A 235 -2.93 -18.78 -16.09
C PRO A 235 -3.49 -19.21 -14.73
N GLU A 236 -2.80 -20.13 -14.03
CA GLU A 236 -3.11 -20.53 -12.65
C GLU A 236 -3.01 -19.38 -11.65
N LEU A 237 -2.27 -18.31 -11.94
CA LEU A 237 -2.22 -17.14 -11.06
C LEU A 237 -3.56 -16.41 -10.93
N ARG A 238 -4.41 -16.45 -11.96
CA ARG A 238 -5.72 -15.76 -11.91
C ARG A 238 -6.62 -16.25 -10.77
N PRO A 239 -6.95 -17.55 -10.66
CA PRO A 239 -7.74 -18.05 -9.55
C PRO A 239 -7.02 -17.90 -8.20
N VAL A 240 -5.71 -18.10 -8.14
CA VAL A 240 -4.92 -17.97 -6.91
C VAL A 240 -5.00 -16.54 -6.37
N LEU A 241 -4.75 -15.53 -7.18
CA LEU A 241 -4.88 -14.13 -6.75
C LEU A 241 -6.33 -13.74 -6.41
N ALA A 242 -7.31 -14.34 -7.09
CA ALA A 242 -8.72 -14.09 -6.81
C ALA A 242 -9.16 -14.62 -5.42
N GLU A 243 -8.50 -15.65 -4.87
CA GLU A 243 -8.76 -16.18 -3.52
C GLU A 243 -8.49 -15.14 -2.43
N LEU A 244 -7.59 -14.18 -2.66
CA LEU A 244 -7.28 -13.08 -1.75
C LEU A 244 -8.29 -11.92 -1.81
N GLY A 245 -9.16 -11.90 -2.83
CA GLY A 245 -10.18 -10.86 -3.01
C GLY A 245 -11.10 -10.73 -1.80
N GLY A 246 -11.18 -9.53 -1.22
CA GLY A 246 -12.01 -9.23 -0.05
C GLY A 246 -11.59 -9.90 1.25
N LYS A 247 -10.39 -10.50 1.33
CA LYS A 247 -9.94 -11.25 2.52
C LYS A 247 -9.25 -10.41 3.59
N ILE A 248 -8.81 -9.22 3.26
CA ILE A 248 -8.10 -8.32 4.18
C ILE A 248 -9.02 -7.15 4.49
N SER A 249 -9.50 -7.02 5.72
CA SER A 249 -10.22 -5.82 6.17
C SER A 249 -9.25 -4.71 6.57
N GLU A 250 -9.74 -3.46 6.70
CA GLU A 250 -8.93 -2.35 7.24
C GLU A 250 -8.42 -2.66 8.66
N GLU A 251 -9.23 -3.33 9.47
CA GLU A 251 -8.82 -3.73 10.82
C GLU A 251 -7.73 -4.79 10.78
N ASP A 252 -7.87 -5.82 9.91
CA ASP A 252 -6.79 -6.79 9.70
C ASP A 252 -5.48 -6.07 9.33
N MET A 253 -5.54 -5.13 8.37
CA MET A 253 -4.34 -4.44 7.91
C MET A 253 -3.72 -3.56 9.00
N ARG A 254 -4.52 -2.84 9.80
CA ARG A 254 -4.01 -2.10 10.98
C ARG A 254 -3.29 -3.02 11.97
N GLN A 255 -3.84 -4.19 12.24
CA GLN A 255 -3.23 -5.16 13.16
C GLN A 255 -1.93 -5.73 12.58
N LEU A 256 -1.88 -6.05 11.30
CA LEU A 256 -0.68 -6.54 10.63
C LEU A 256 0.44 -5.47 10.67
N ASN A 257 0.12 -4.22 10.32
CA ASN A 257 1.06 -3.10 10.41
C ASN A 257 1.55 -2.89 11.85
N TYR A 258 0.67 -2.98 12.84
CA TYR A 258 1.04 -2.85 14.25
C TYR A 258 2.03 -3.95 14.70
N GLN A 259 1.87 -5.17 14.21
CA GLN A 259 2.78 -6.27 14.57
C GLN A 259 4.21 -6.00 14.06
N VAL A 260 4.35 -5.45 12.86
CA VAL A 260 5.65 -5.08 12.32
C VAL A 260 6.18 -3.80 12.97
N ASP A 261 5.43 -2.70 12.91
CA ASP A 261 5.92 -1.37 13.30
C ASP A 261 6.17 -1.24 14.80
N LYS A 262 5.32 -1.86 15.64
CA LYS A 262 5.39 -1.73 17.10
C LYS A 262 6.00 -2.94 17.78
N LYS A 263 5.66 -4.15 17.32
CA LYS A 263 6.18 -5.39 17.91
C LYS A 263 7.45 -5.90 17.25
N GLN A 264 7.89 -5.24 16.17
CA GLN A 264 9.11 -5.54 15.43
C GLN A 264 9.17 -6.99 14.92
N GLN A 265 8.01 -7.54 14.57
CA GLN A 265 7.94 -8.83 13.90
C GLN A 265 8.31 -8.68 12.43
N GLU A 266 8.89 -9.73 11.85
CA GLU A 266 9.22 -9.76 10.42
C GLU A 266 7.94 -9.83 9.56
N ALA A 267 7.88 -9.05 8.48
CA ALA A 267 6.72 -9.01 7.59
C ALA A 267 6.33 -10.38 7.03
N GLY A 268 7.32 -11.21 6.72
CA GLY A 268 7.11 -12.59 6.25
C GLY A 268 6.45 -13.48 7.29
N GLN A 269 6.79 -13.34 8.57
CA GLN A 269 6.15 -14.08 9.66
C GLN A 269 4.70 -13.61 9.85
N VAL A 270 4.47 -12.30 9.87
CA VAL A 270 3.14 -11.70 10.01
C VAL A 270 2.22 -12.13 8.87
N ALA A 271 2.71 -12.14 7.63
CA ALA A 271 1.99 -12.62 6.47
C ALA A 271 1.63 -14.11 6.58
N GLN A 272 2.56 -14.95 7.04
CA GLN A 272 2.34 -16.38 7.24
C GLN A 272 1.24 -16.66 8.26
N GLU A 273 1.29 -16.01 9.42
CA GLU A 273 0.29 -16.16 10.47
C GLU A 273 -1.10 -15.73 9.99
N PHE A 274 -1.17 -14.65 9.21
CA PHE A 274 -2.40 -14.18 8.57
C PHE A 274 -2.97 -15.22 7.59
N LEU A 275 -2.17 -15.73 6.66
CA LEU A 275 -2.59 -16.74 5.68
C LEU A 275 -3.06 -18.03 6.35
N GLN A 276 -2.38 -18.47 7.39
CA GLN A 276 -2.80 -19.63 8.18
C GLN A 276 -4.15 -19.41 8.84
N GLN A 277 -4.34 -18.24 9.45
CA GLN A 277 -5.57 -17.89 10.18
C GLN A 277 -6.78 -17.67 9.26
N LYS A 278 -6.58 -16.97 8.13
CA LYS A 278 -7.68 -16.58 7.22
C LYS A 278 -7.98 -17.62 6.14
N LEU A 279 -6.98 -18.33 5.65
CA LEU A 279 -7.12 -19.27 4.53
C LEU A 279 -6.76 -20.72 4.91
N GLY A 280 -6.32 -20.98 6.14
CA GLY A 280 -5.92 -22.31 6.59
C GLY A 280 -4.63 -22.82 5.95
N GLU A 281 -3.79 -21.95 5.41
CA GLU A 281 -2.55 -22.32 4.72
C GLU A 281 -1.46 -22.73 5.71
N SER A 282 -0.96 -23.95 5.58
CA SER A 282 0.21 -24.41 6.31
C SER A 282 1.50 -23.86 5.67
N LYS A 283 2.59 -23.77 6.47
CA LYS A 283 3.91 -23.34 5.97
C LYS A 283 4.24 -23.97 4.63
N PRO A 284 4.72 -23.17 3.64
CA PRO A 284 5.40 -23.75 2.50
C PRO A 284 6.53 -24.63 3.02
N VAL A 285 6.55 -25.89 2.60
CA VAL A 285 7.65 -26.80 2.92
C VAL A 285 8.88 -26.24 2.23
N SER A 286 9.80 -25.65 3.00
CA SER A 286 11.10 -25.27 2.46
C SER A 286 11.72 -26.48 1.77
N PRO A 287 12.19 -26.38 0.52
CA PRO A 287 12.87 -27.48 -0.12
C PRO A 287 14.09 -27.89 0.73
N PRO A 288 14.41 -29.17 0.85
CA PRO A 288 15.58 -29.61 1.58
C PRO A 288 16.83 -28.94 1.00
N LYS A 289 17.69 -28.44 1.91
CA LYS A 289 18.96 -27.78 1.58
C LYS A 289 19.89 -28.71 0.81
#